data_19e9cc6ed77504d557f2c35c12bffd14
#
_entry.id   19e9cc6ed77504d557f2c35c12bffd14
#
_cell.length_a   1.000
_cell.length_b   1.000
_cell.length_c   1.000
_cell.angle_alpha   90.00
_cell.angle_beta   90.00
_cell.angle_gamma   90.00
#
_symmetry.space_group_name_H-M   'P 1'
#
loop_
_entity.id
_entity.type
_entity.pdbx_description
1 polymer ?
#
loop_
_entity_poly.entity_id
_entity_poly.type
_entity_poly.pdbx_seq_one_letter_code
_entity_poly.pdbx_strand_id
1 'polypeptide(L)'
;MLIGAGKVAVGAAILSVGAAELVTPAAATTTPPPTPWGYRKLDPAKTAAIAYENWYKNYCCYAVASSIIDQLREQIGGPYNNLPVEAFIFGHGGTVGWGTLCGTLMGAGIATSFAAGKKGEEVLNDVIAWYGDTQLPIFMPANPKATIKQVNASDSPLCHVSVGKWMKKEGVSLASAERKDRCARVAADVAFHTVTLLNKWADGNFEMENGSQSKEYGITAQNNCMECHGDNVPSPKI
;
A
#
# COMPACT_ATOMS: atom_id res chain seq x y z
N MET A 1 78.19 -9.74 -19.95
CA MET A 1 77.39 -8.97 -20.95
C MET A 1 76.24 -9.79 -21.39
N LEU A 2 75.09 -9.21 -21.38
CA LEU A 2 73.74 -9.66 -21.78
C LEU A 2 72.82 -10.05 -20.62
N ILE A 3 71.94 -9.14 -20.45
CA ILE A 3 70.83 -9.06 -19.50
C ILE A 3 69.70 -9.93 -20.01
N GLY A 4 69.28 -10.91 -19.24
CA GLY A 4 68.10 -11.72 -19.51
C GLY A 4 66.88 -11.18 -18.74
N ALA A 5 65.92 -10.62 -19.47
CA ALA A 5 64.65 -10.13 -18.89
C ALA A 5 63.73 -11.31 -18.54
N GLY A 6 63.50 -11.53 -17.27
CA GLY A 6 62.50 -12.46 -16.77
C GLY A 6 61.09 -11.86 -16.90
N LYS A 7 60.22 -12.52 -17.64
CA LYS A 7 58.79 -12.19 -17.68
C LYS A 7 58.09 -12.83 -16.49
N VAL A 8 57.66 -12.00 -15.55
CA VAL A 8 56.75 -12.41 -14.48
C VAL A 8 55.33 -12.40 -15.07
N ALA A 9 54.74 -13.56 -15.23
CA ALA A 9 53.32 -13.68 -15.55
C ALA A 9 52.52 -13.51 -14.26
N VAL A 10 51.91 -12.34 -14.08
CA VAL A 10 50.92 -12.12 -13.04
C VAL A 10 49.60 -12.73 -13.54
N GLY A 11 49.22 -13.85 -12.96
CA GLY A 11 47.90 -14.44 -13.17
C GLY A 11 46.82 -13.54 -12.54
N ALA A 12 46.04 -12.84 -13.36
CA ALA A 12 44.85 -12.15 -12.91
C ALA A 12 43.76 -13.19 -12.64
N ALA A 13 43.50 -13.46 -11.36
CA ALA A 13 42.27 -14.13 -10.95
C ALA A 13 41.12 -13.19 -11.19
N ILE A 14 40.31 -13.42 -12.22
CA ILE A 14 39.06 -12.73 -12.47
C ILE A 14 38.08 -13.27 -11.44
N LEU A 15 37.92 -12.57 -10.32
CA LEU A 15 36.76 -12.69 -9.48
C LEU A 15 35.58 -12.14 -10.30
N SER A 16 34.68 -13.02 -10.75
CA SER A 16 33.40 -12.66 -11.32
C SER A 16 32.51 -12.11 -10.19
N VAL A 17 32.73 -10.86 -9.82
CA VAL A 17 31.75 -10.07 -9.11
C VAL A 17 30.63 -9.87 -10.12
N GLY A 18 29.43 -10.36 -9.80
CA GLY A 18 28.25 -10.18 -10.65
C GLY A 18 28.17 -8.72 -11.08
N ALA A 19 28.21 -8.52 -12.39
CA ALA A 19 28.06 -7.20 -12.96
C ALA A 19 26.68 -6.65 -12.52
N ALA A 20 26.68 -5.75 -11.54
CA ALA A 20 25.60 -4.79 -11.45
C ALA A 20 25.65 -4.07 -12.82
N GLU A 21 24.68 -4.32 -13.66
CA GLU A 21 24.53 -3.56 -14.89
C GLU A 21 24.46 -2.09 -14.47
N LEU A 22 25.54 -1.37 -14.79
CA LEU A 22 25.55 0.08 -14.69
C LEU A 22 24.46 0.57 -15.65
N VAL A 23 23.31 0.89 -15.08
CA VAL A 23 22.22 1.53 -15.83
C VAL A 23 22.81 2.84 -16.36
N THR A 24 23.21 2.83 -17.62
CA THR A 24 23.56 4.06 -18.33
C THR A 24 22.34 4.97 -18.25
N PRO A 25 22.47 6.21 -17.75
CA PRO A 25 21.34 7.10 -17.70
C PRO A 25 20.83 7.28 -19.14
N ALA A 26 19.61 6.81 -19.38
CA ALA A 26 18.90 7.13 -20.60
C ALA A 26 18.84 8.66 -20.73
N ALA A 27 18.97 9.16 -21.93
CA ALA A 27 18.95 10.58 -22.26
C ALA A 27 17.86 11.31 -21.50
N ALA A 28 18.19 12.49 -20.98
CA ALA A 28 17.44 13.33 -20.06
C ALA A 28 15.92 13.20 -20.21
N THR A 29 15.30 12.42 -19.35
CA THR A 29 13.87 12.40 -19.19
C THR A 29 13.46 13.72 -18.58
N THR A 30 12.54 14.41 -19.23
CA THR A 30 11.92 15.61 -18.66
C THR A 30 11.42 15.28 -17.26
N THR A 31 11.83 16.08 -16.26
CA THR A 31 11.34 15.94 -14.90
C THR A 31 9.81 15.82 -14.91
N PRO A 32 9.21 14.83 -14.23
CA PRO A 32 7.75 14.73 -14.18
C PRO A 32 7.16 16.04 -13.64
N PRO A 33 6.00 16.47 -14.15
CA PRO A 33 5.34 17.67 -13.64
C PRO A 33 5.01 17.49 -12.15
N PRO A 34 4.94 18.59 -11.38
CA PRO A 34 4.49 18.52 -10.00
C PRO A 34 3.05 17.97 -9.91
N THR A 35 2.72 17.33 -8.80
CA THR A 35 1.34 16.90 -8.51
C THR A 35 0.44 18.14 -8.23
N PRO A 36 -0.88 18.05 -8.50
CA PRO A 36 -1.62 16.87 -8.98
C PRO A 36 -1.43 16.62 -10.49
N TRP A 37 -1.47 15.32 -10.85
CA TRP A 37 -1.43 14.90 -12.26
C TRP A 37 -2.81 14.80 -12.90
N GLY A 38 -3.84 15.06 -12.11
CA GLY A 38 -5.23 15.02 -12.53
C GLY A 38 -5.90 13.68 -12.26
N TYR A 39 -7.22 13.70 -12.32
CA TYR A 39 -8.07 12.56 -12.06
C TYR A 39 -9.20 12.47 -13.09
N ARG A 40 -9.53 11.27 -13.46
CA ARG A 40 -10.77 10.94 -14.17
C ARG A 40 -11.55 9.94 -13.33
N LYS A 41 -12.87 10.11 -13.30
CA LYS A 41 -13.75 9.27 -12.50
C LYS A 41 -13.59 7.80 -12.89
N LEU A 42 -13.39 6.97 -11.90
CA LEU A 42 -13.25 5.53 -12.04
C LEU A 42 -14.51 4.84 -11.50
N ASP A 43 -14.77 3.63 -11.96
CA ASP A 43 -15.78 2.76 -11.38
C ASP A 43 -15.26 2.14 -10.07
N PRO A 44 -15.88 2.42 -8.91
CA PRO A 44 -15.41 1.89 -7.63
C PRO A 44 -15.45 0.36 -7.57
N ALA A 45 -16.50 -0.26 -8.13
CA ALA A 45 -16.65 -1.72 -8.09
C ALA A 45 -15.61 -2.43 -8.97
N LYS A 46 -15.35 -1.90 -10.16
CA LYS A 46 -14.27 -2.37 -11.04
C LYS A 46 -12.92 -2.23 -10.37
N THR A 47 -12.66 -1.08 -9.73
CA THR A 47 -11.39 -0.82 -9.05
C THR A 47 -11.18 -1.77 -7.87
N ALA A 48 -12.22 -2.05 -7.10
CA ALA A 48 -12.18 -3.02 -6.00
C ALA A 48 -11.82 -4.43 -6.50
N ALA A 49 -12.46 -4.89 -7.58
CA ALA A 49 -12.16 -6.19 -8.16
C ALA A 49 -10.70 -6.30 -8.64
N ILE A 50 -10.17 -5.25 -9.27
CA ILE A 50 -8.76 -5.18 -9.67
C ILE A 50 -7.84 -5.21 -8.45
N ALA A 51 -8.15 -4.45 -7.39
CA ALA A 51 -7.35 -4.42 -6.17
C ALA A 51 -7.31 -5.79 -5.48
N TYR A 52 -8.43 -6.52 -5.44
CA TYR A 52 -8.48 -7.88 -4.91
C TYR A 52 -7.49 -8.81 -5.63
N GLU A 53 -7.52 -8.85 -6.97
CA GLU A 53 -6.62 -9.68 -7.77
C GLU A 53 -5.16 -9.21 -7.69
N ASN A 54 -4.92 -7.89 -7.69
CA ASN A 54 -3.59 -7.33 -7.56
C ASN A 54 -2.94 -7.61 -6.20
N TRP A 55 -3.75 -7.83 -5.15
CA TRP A 55 -3.21 -8.22 -3.85
C TRP A 55 -2.46 -9.56 -3.92
N TYR A 56 -2.92 -10.49 -4.70
CA TYR A 56 -2.26 -11.78 -4.89
C TYR A 56 -1.00 -11.71 -5.78
N LYS A 57 -0.78 -10.58 -6.47
CA LYS A 57 0.46 -10.33 -7.21
C LYS A 57 1.55 -9.76 -6.30
N ASN A 58 1.29 -8.61 -5.67
CA ASN A 58 2.29 -7.86 -4.90
C ASN A 58 1.74 -7.22 -3.62
N TYR A 59 0.70 -7.78 -3.00
CA TYR A 59 0.15 -7.41 -1.70
C TYR A 59 -0.45 -5.99 -1.59
N CYS A 60 -0.57 -5.50 -0.34
CA CYS A 60 -1.51 -4.47 0.08
C CYS A 60 -1.33 -3.11 -0.61
N CYS A 61 -0.16 -2.48 -0.52
CA CYS A 61 0.08 -1.14 -1.04
C CYS A 61 0.03 -1.13 -2.57
N TYR A 62 0.74 -2.09 -3.18
CA TYR A 62 0.69 -2.28 -4.62
C TYR A 62 -0.75 -2.48 -5.10
N ALA A 63 -1.53 -3.32 -4.43
CA ALA A 63 -2.89 -3.65 -4.85
C ALA A 63 -3.78 -2.42 -4.98
N VAL A 64 -3.80 -1.56 -3.96
CA VAL A 64 -4.62 -0.34 -3.99
C VAL A 64 -4.04 0.70 -4.94
N ALA A 65 -2.74 0.96 -4.86
CA ALA A 65 -2.11 1.97 -5.72
C ALA A 65 -2.25 1.61 -7.20
N SER A 66 -1.88 0.36 -7.60
CA SER A 66 -1.94 -0.06 -9.00
C SER A 66 -3.37 -0.11 -9.54
N SER A 67 -4.35 -0.54 -8.73
CA SER A 67 -5.74 -0.59 -9.18
C SER A 67 -6.31 0.76 -9.58
N ILE A 68 -5.81 1.84 -8.99
CA ILE A 68 -6.21 3.22 -9.32
C ILE A 68 -5.30 3.80 -10.39
N ILE A 69 -3.98 3.73 -10.19
CA ILE A 69 -2.98 4.38 -11.06
C ILE A 69 -3.00 3.78 -12.46
N ASP A 70 -3.14 2.46 -12.63
CA ASP A 70 -3.16 1.84 -13.95
C ASP A 70 -4.39 2.27 -14.76
N GLN A 71 -5.54 2.44 -14.12
CA GLN A 71 -6.72 2.98 -14.78
C GLN A 71 -6.55 4.46 -15.16
N LEU A 72 -5.89 5.26 -14.30
CA LEU A 72 -5.55 6.65 -14.63
C LEU A 72 -4.50 6.74 -15.76
N ARG A 73 -3.56 5.80 -15.79
CA ARG A 73 -2.61 5.65 -16.89
C ARG A 73 -3.31 5.40 -18.22
N GLU A 74 -4.31 4.54 -18.25
CA GLU A 74 -5.10 4.26 -19.45
C GLU A 74 -5.94 5.47 -19.90
N GLN A 75 -6.50 6.23 -18.94
CA GLN A 75 -7.44 7.31 -19.26
C GLN A 75 -6.81 8.69 -19.46
N ILE A 76 -5.67 8.95 -18.81
CA ILE A 76 -4.99 10.25 -18.81
C ILE A 76 -3.66 10.15 -19.55
N GLY A 77 -2.92 9.04 -19.37
CA GLY A 77 -1.57 8.90 -19.89
C GLY A 77 -0.58 9.83 -19.18
N GLY A 78 0.25 10.53 -19.98
CA GLY A 78 1.18 11.56 -19.47
C GLY A 78 2.07 11.08 -18.34
N PRO A 79 2.10 11.78 -17.20
CA PRO A 79 3.02 11.45 -16.10
C PRO A 79 2.76 10.08 -15.46
N TYR A 80 1.53 9.57 -15.50
CA TYR A 80 1.19 8.24 -14.98
C TYR A 80 1.90 7.11 -15.73
N ASN A 81 2.24 7.30 -17.02
CA ASN A 81 2.92 6.29 -17.83
C ASN A 81 4.32 5.94 -17.29
N ASN A 82 4.97 6.88 -16.63
CA ASN A 82 6.34 6.74 -16.15
C ASN A 82 6.42 6.32 -14.67
N LEU A 83 5.28 6.06 -14.01
CA LEU A 83 5.26 5.68 -12.61
C LEU A 83 5.37 4.15 -12.45
N PRO A 84 6.48 3.61 -11.95
CA PRO A 84 6.65 2.18 -11.74
C PRO A 84 5.87 1.73 -10.49
N VAL A 85 4.64 1.25 -10.66
CA VAL A 85 3.77 0.82 -9.54
C VAL A 85 4.34 -0.35 -8.76
N GLU A 86 5.22 -1.14 -9.37
CA GLU A 86 5.96 -2.23 -8.73
C GLU A 86 6.85 -1.74 -7.58
N ALA A 87 7.28 -0.48 -7.60
CA ALA A 87 8.04 0.12 -6.50
C ALA A 87 7.27 0.14 -5.18
N PHE A 88 5.93 0.01 -5.20
CA PHE A 88 5.09 0.05 -4.00
C PHE A 88 4.96 -1.30 -3.28
N ILE A 89 5.66 -2.34 -3.73
CA ILE A 89 5.66 -3.65 -3.07
C ILE A 89 6.12 -3.58 -1.62
N PHE A 90 6.99 -2.64 -1.25
CA PHE A 90 7.50 -2.49 0.12
C PHE A 90 6.40 -2.30 1.17
N GLY A 91 5.24 -1.74 0.78
CA GLY A 91 4.15 -1.39 1.68
C GLY A 91 3.28 -2.58 2.10
N HIS A 92 3.75 -3.82 1.98
CA HIS A 92 3.03 -4.99 2.46
C HIS A 92 3.22 -5.22 3.96
N GLY A 93 2.20 -5.78 4.64
CA GLY A 93 2.30 -6.15 6.06
C GLY A 93 2.63 -4.98 6.99
N GLY A 94 2.21 -3.74 6.65
CA GLY A 94 2.60 -2.53 7.36
C GLY A 94 4.10 -2.28 7.27
N THR A 95 4.60 -2.06 6.05
CA THR A 95 5.99 -1.88 5.66
C THR A 95 6.85 -3.12 5.94
N VAL A 96 7.07 -3.91 4.89
CA VAL A 96 7.85 -5.18 4.89
C VAL A 96 7.61 -6.07 6.11
N GLY A 97 6.35 -6.12 6.58
CA GLY A 97 5.95 -6.97 7.71
C GLY A 97 6.12 -6.36 9.11
N TRP A 98 6.50 -5.09 9.26
CA TRP A 98 6.68 -4.44 10.56
C TRP A 98 5.38 -4.09 11.29
N GLY A 99 4.22 -4.24 10.65
CA GLY A 99 2.94 -4.02 11.31
C GLY A 99 2.54 -2.55 11.52
N THR A 100 3.24 -1.61 10.88
CA THR A 100 2.95 -0.16 10.94
C THR A 100 1.67 0.18 10.17
N LEU A 101 1.55 1.34 9.56
CA LEU A 101 0.38 1.73 8.77
C LEU A 101 -0.03 0.62 7.81
N CYS A 102 -1.32 0.30 7.72
CA CYS A 102 -1.82 -0.70 6.78
C CYS A 102 -1.42 -0.35 5.34
N GLY A 103 -0.83 -1.32 4.62
CA GLY A 103 -0.37 -1.08 3.26
C GLY A 103 -1.48 -0.63 2.30
N THR A 104 -2.73 -1.01 2.56
CA THR A 104 -3.86 -0.53 1.75
C THR A 104 -4.05 0.97 1.87
N LEU A 105 -3.86 1.53 3.07
CA LEU A 105 -3.91 2.97 3.33
C LEU A 105 -2.71 3.70 2.72
N MET A 106 -1.51 3.08 2.73
CA MET A 106 -0.36 3.62 1.99
C MET A 106 -0.68 3.73 0.49
N GLY A 107 -1.25 2.67 -0.09
CA GLY A 107 -1.64 2.66 -1.50
C GLY A 107 -2.70 3.72 -1.84
N ALA A 108 -3.67 3.91 -0.95
CA ALA A 108 -4.65 4.99 -1.08
C ALA A 108 -3.98 6.37 -1.05
N GLY A 109 -3.06 6.61 -0.09
CA GLY A 109 -2.32 7.85 0.03
C GLY A 109 -1.48 8.18 -1.20
N ILE A 110 -0.81 7.18 -1.77
CA ILE A 110 -0.07 7.33 -3.03
C ILE A 110 -1.01 7.76 -4.16
N ALA A 111 -2.12 7.06 -4.34
CA ALA A 111 -3.07 7.35 -5.41
C ALA A 111 -3.71 8.73 -5.25
N THR A 112 -4.17 9.11 -4.06
CA THR A 112 -4.79 10.41 -3.79
C THR A 112 -3.80 11.56 -3.95
N SER A 113 -2.53 11.37 -3.56
CA SER A 113 -1.48 12.37 -3.72
C SER A 113 -1.19 12.68 -5.19
N PHE A 114 -1.11 11.66 -6.05
CA PHE A 114 -0.92 11.89 -7.49
C PHE A 114 -2.17 12.47 -8.15
N ALA A 115 -3.37 12.00 -7.77
CA ALA A 115 -4.62 12.43 -8.38
C ALA A 115 -5.02 13.86 -7.99
N ALA A 116 -4.95 14.20 -6.70
CA ALA A 116 -5.52 15.42 -6.13
C ALA A 116 -4.50 16.31 -5.40
N GLY A 117 -3.22 15.92 -5.36
CA GLY A 117 -2.16 16.70 -4.70
C GLY A 117 -2.47 16.91 -3.21
N LYS A 118 -2.34 18.15 -2.73
CA LYS A 118 -2.59 18.48 -1.32
C LYS A 118 -4.05 18.20 -0.89
N LYS A 119 -5.02 18.33 -1.77
CA LYS A 119 -6.41 17.96 -1.48
C LYS A 119 -6.59 16.45 -1.29
N GLY A 120 -5.68 15.65 -1.83
CA GLY A 120 -5.63 14.21 -1.59
C GLY A 120 -5.40 13.83 -0.12
N GLU A 121 -4.80 14.72 0.69
CA GLU A 121 -4.62 14.50 2.14
C GLU A 121 -5.98 14.49 2.87
N GLU A 122 -6.92 15.34 2.48
CA GLU A 122 -8.26 15.38 3.07
C GLU A 122 -9.05 14.10 2.73
N VAL A 123 -8.95 13.64 1.48
CA VAL A 123 -9.54 12.36 1.03
C VAL A 123 -8.92 11.19 1.81
N LEU A 124 -7.61 11.17 1.95
CA LEU A 124 -6.92 10.12 2.69
C LEU A 124 -7.29 10.11 4.17
N ASN A 125 -7.46 11.28 4.79
CA ASN A 125 -7.89 11.39 6.19
C ASN A 125 -9.22 10.65 6.40
N ASP A 126 -10.21 10.89 5.55
CA ASP A 126 -11.50 10.22 5.65
C ASP A 126 -11.44 8.72 5.33
N VAL A 127 -10.58 8.31 4.38
CA VAL A 127 -10.32 6.88 4.14
C VAL A 127 -9.73 6.20 5.38
N ILE A 128 -8.81 6.85 6.10
CA ILE A 128 -8.19 6.29 7.31
C ILE A 128 -9.20 6.19 8.45
N ALA A 129 -10.01 7.23 8.66
CA ALA A 129 -11.06 7.21 9.68
C ALA A 129 -12.08 6.11 9.40
N TRP A 130 -12.62 6.07 8.18
CA TRP A 130 -13.53 5.02 7.73
C TRP A 130 -12.95 3.61 7.90
N TYR A 131 -11.67 3.41 7.58
CA TYR A 131 -11.00 2.12 7.74
C TYR A 131 -10.96 1.67 9.21
N GLY A 132 -10.74 2.58 10.14
CA GLY A 132 -10.72 2.29 11.57
C GLY A 132 -12.09 1.83 12.08
N ASP A 133 -13.12 2.55 11.70
CA ASP A 133 -14.47 2.41 12.26
C ASP A 133 -15.33 1.34 11.58
N THR A 134 -14.97 0.95 10.36
CA THR A 134 -15.79 0.06 9.54
C THR A 134 -15.54 -1.42 9.87
N GLN A 135 -16.61 -2.20 9.90
CA GLN A 135 -16.56 -3.67 10.00
C GLN A 135 -16.02 -4.25 8.66
N LEU A 136 -14.74 -4.52 8.60
CA LEU A 136 -14.04 -5.02 7.42
C LEU A 136 -13.69 -6.52 7.51
N PRO A 137 -13.68 -7.25 6.37
CA PRO A 137 -13.95 -6.79 5.01
C PRO A 137 -15.44 -6.80 4.65
N ILE A 138 -15.81 -5.96 3.68
CA ILE A 138 -17.15 -5.89 3.07
C ILE A 138 -17.16 -6.59 1.71
N PHE A 139 -16.08 -6.45 0.95
CA PHE A 139 -15.97 -6.95 -0.43
C PHE A 139 -16.14 -8.46 -0.51
N MET A 140 -17.02 -8.88 -1.42
CA MET A 140 -17.29 -10.28 -1.72
C MET A 140 -16.80 -10.61 -3.12
N PRO A 141 -15.62 -11.25 -3.26
CA PRO A 141 -15.10 -11.62 -4.58
C PRO A 141 -15.96 -12.71 -5.23
N ALA A 142 -16.06 -12.67 -6.56
CA ALA A 142 -16.75 -13.72 -7.31
C ALA A 142 -16.09 -15.10 -7.13
N ASN A 143 -14.76 -15.12 -6.99
CA ASN A 143 -13.96 -16.32 -6.78
C ASN A 143 -13.07 -16.17 -5.55
N PRO A 144 -13.60 -16.35 -4.33
CA PRO A 144 -12.83 -16.22 -3.09
C PRO A 144 -11.73 -17.29 -3.01
N LYS A 145 -10.56 -16.92 -2.53
CA LYS A 145 -9.45 -17.86 -2.33
C LYS A 145 -9.55 -18.59 -0.98
N ALA A 146 -10.38 -18.08 -0.06
CA ALA A 146 -10.73 -18.75 1.19
C ALA A 146 -12.13 -18.34 1.67
N THR A 147 -12.73 -19.16 2.51
CA THR A 147 -13.96 -18.81 3.23
C THR A 147 -13.57 -18.10 4.53
N ILE A 148 -14.06 -16.88 4.72
CA ILE A 148 -13.91 -16.12 5.96
C ILE A 148 -15.29 -15.89 6.60
N LYS A 149 -15.33 -15.88 7.92
CA LYS A 149 -16.59 -15.82 8.69
C LYS A 149 -16.76 -14.50 9.43
N GLN A 150 -15.66 -13.85 9.78
CA GLN A 150 -15.65 -12.70 10.66
C GLN A 150 -15.32 -11.41 9.94
N VAL A 151 -15.90 -10.35 10.45
CA VAL A 151 -15.54 -8.95 10.15
C VAL A 151 -15.21 -8.24 11.46
N ASN A 152 -14.40 -7.18 11.42
CA ASN A 152 -14.14 -6.35 12.60
C ASN A 152 -13.81 -4.91 12.23
N ALA A 153 -14.19 -3.98 13.08
CA ALA A 153 -13.59 -2.66 13.13
C ALA A 153 -12.22 -2.77 13.80
N SER A 154 -11.24 -2.11 13.23
CA SER A 154 -9.88 -2.17 13.78
C SER A 154 -9.64 -1.15 14.89
N ASP A 155 -10.40 -0.06 14.90
CA ASP A 155 -10.20 1.15 15.72
C ASP A 155 -8.77 1.71 15.59
N SER A 156 -8.10 1.39 14.47
CA SER A 156 -6.70 1.75 14.27
C SER A 156 -6.30 1.62 12.79
N PRO A 157 -5.44 2.49 12.28
CA PRO A 157 -4.87 2.37 10.94
C PRO A 157 -3.70 1.37 10.86
N LEU A 158 -3.25 0.82 12.01
CA LEU A 158 -2.09 -0.07 12.06
C LEU A 158 -2.41 -1.47 11.54
N CYS A 159 -1.55 -1.97 10.67
CA CYS A 159 -1.63 -3.33 10.14
C CYS A 159 -1.64 -4.38 11.26
N HIS A 160 -0.76 -4.21 12.27
CA HIS A 160 -0.70 -5.10 13.44
C HIS A 160 -2.06 -5.21 14.13
N VAL A 161 -2.68 -4.08 14.44
CA VAL A 161 -3.97 -4.06 15.19
C VAL A 161 -5.08 -4.63 14.31
N SER A 162 -5.21 -4.16 13.08
CA SER A 162 -6.28 -4.58 12.17
C SER A 162 -6.24 -6.08 11.86
N VAL A 163 -5.06 -6.60 11.55
CA VAL A 163 -4.89 -8.03 11.23
C VAL A 163 -4.97 -8.88 12.50
N GLY A 164 -4.33 -8.43 13.60
CA GLY A 164 -4.28 -9.16 14.87
C GLY A 164 -5.67 -9.35 15.50
N LYS A 165 -6.47 -8.28 15.59
CA LYS A 165 -7.85 -8.34 16.08
C LYS A 165 -8.68 -9.32 15.25
N TRP A 166 -8.59 -9.21 13.91
CA TRP A 166 -9.35 -10.09 13.04
C TRP A 166 -8.91 -11.56 13.17
N MET A 167 -7.60 -11.84 13.17
CA MET A 167 -7.08 -13.20 13.33
C MET A 167 -7.52 -13.82 14.64
N LYS A 168 -7.52 -13.07 15.75
CA LYS A 168 -8.01 -13.51 17.04
C LYS A 168 -9.49 -13.90 16.98
N LYS A 169 -10.30 -13.08 16.29
CA LYS A 169 -11.74 -13.30 16.13
C LYS A 169 -12.06 -14.49 15.22
N GLU A 170 -11.33 -14.64 14.10
CA GLU A 170 -11.50 -15.75 13.15
C GLU A 170 -10.91 -17.07 13.67
N GLY A 171 -9.94 -17.02 14.59
CA GLY A 171 -9.25 -18.19 15.13
C GLY A 171 -8.20 -18.78 14.20
N VAL A 172 -7.49 -17.94 13.43
CA VAL A 172 -6.55 -18.38 12.39
C VAL A 172 -5.14 -17.84 12.60
N SER A 173 -4.15 -18.50 11.98
CA SER A 173 -2.76 -18.07 12.02
C SER A 173 -2.42 -17.02 10.96
N LEU A 174 -1.28 -16.34 11.14
CA LEU A 174 -0.76 -15.36 10.19
C LEU A 174 -0.55 -15.93 8.77
N ALA A 175 -0.15 -17.21 8.66
CA ALA A 175 0.15 -17.84 7.39
C ALA A 175 -1.09 -18.39 6.65
N SER A 176 -2.27 -18.38 7.30
CA SER A 176 -3.49 -19.01 6.79
C SER A 176 -4.00 -18.39 5.50
N ALA A 177 -4.74 -19.17 4.71
CA ALA A 177 -5.39 -18.72 3.49
C ALA A 177 -6.47 -17.67 3.80
N GLU A 178 -7.20 -17.85 4.90
CA GLU A 178 -8.24 -16.95 5.36
C GLU A 178 -7.70 -15.55 5.66
N ARG A 179 -6.55 -15.46 6.37
CA ARG A 179 -5.91 -14.17 6.63
C ARG A 179 -5.45 -13.50 5.33
N LYS A 180 -4.95 -14.26 4.37
CA LYS A 180 -4.56 -13.76 3.05
C LYS A 180 -5.76 -13.20 2.32
N ASP A 181 -6.84 -13.98 2.25
CA ASP A 181 -8.07 -13.57 1.55
C ASP A 181 -8.73 -12.36 2.22
N ARG A 182 -8.76 -12.31 3.56
CA ARG A 182 -9.20 -11.12 4.32
C ARG A 182 -8.43 -9.87 3.90
N CYS A 183 -7.12 -9.96 3.82
CA CYS A 183 -6.31 -8.79 3.46
C CYS A 183 -6.51 -8.37 1.99
N ALA A 184 -6.74 -9.31 1.08
CA ALA A 184 -7.08 -9.03 -0.30
C ALA A 184 -8.45 -8.32 -0.42
N ARG A 185 -9.46 -8.78 0.33
CA ARG A 185 -10.78 -8.12 0.38
C ARG A 185 -10.69 -6.73 0.98
N VAL A 186 -9.90 -6.52 2.03
CA VAL A 186 -9.68 -5.17 2.59
C VAL A 186 -8.97 -4.25 1.60
N ALA A 187 -8.08 -4.77 0.74
CA ALA A 187 -7.51 -3.96 -0.33
C ALA A 187 -8.59 -3.52 -1.34
N ALA A 188 -9.53 -4.40 -1.67
CA ALA A 188 -10.67 -4.07 -2.50
C ALA A 188 -11.57 -3.00 -1.85
N ASP A 189 -11.88 -3.15 -0.55
CA ASP A 189 -12.70 -2.21 0.21
C ASP A 189 -12.07 -0.81 0.23
N VAL A 190 -10.78 -0.73 0.54
CA VAL A 190 -10.05 0.54 0.57
C VAL A 190 -9.99 1.18 -0.82
N ALA A 191 -9.74 0.39 -1.87
CA ALA A 191 -9.73 0.91 -3.24
C ALA A 191 -11.11 1.44 -3.65
N PHE A 192 -12.19 0.69 -3.34
CA PHE A 192 -13.57 1.12 -3.56
C PHE A 192 -13.86 2.46 -2.89
N HIS A 193 -13.59 2.54 -1.59
CA HIS A 193 -13.89 3.73 -0.80
C HIS A 193 -13.06 4.93 -1.26
N THR A 194 -11.76 4.73 -1.52
CA THR A 194 -10.87 5.79 -2.04
C THR A 194 -11.39 6.37 -3.35
N VAL A 195 -11.76 5.51 -4.31
CA VAL A 195 -12.32 5.95 -5.60
C VAL A 195 -13.66 6.65 -5.42
N THR A 196 -14.50 6.17 -4.50
CA THR A 196 -15.79 6.83 -4.19
C THR A 196 -15.57 8.27 -3.72
N LEU A 197 -14.62 8.50 -2.81
CA LEU A 197 -14.31 9.83 -2.32
C LEU A 197 -13.61 10.70 -3.39
N LEU A 198 -12.69 10.13 -4.18
CA LEU A 198 -12.08 10.85 -5.30
C LEU A 198 -13.10 11.25 -6.37
N ASN A 199 -14.12 10.42 -6.63
CA ASN A 199 -15.21 10.77 -7.53
C ASN A 199 -16.04 11.94 -7.00
N LYS A 200 -16.39 11.94 -5.68
CA LYS A 200 -17.03 13.08 -5.02
C LYS A 200 -16.19 14.35 -5.14
N TRP A 201 -14.88 14.22 -4.91
CA TRP A 201 -13.93 15.33 -5.04
C TRP A 201 -13.89 15.89 -6.47
N ALA A 202 -13.83 15.04 -7.47
CA ALA A 202 -13.81 15.44 -8.88
C ALA A 202 -15.11 16.14 -9.32
N ASP A 203 -16.24 15.79 -8.70
CA ASP A 203 -17.53 16.46 -8.91
C ASP A 203 -17.70 17.75 -8.11
N GLY A 204 -16.71 18.13 -7.28
CA GLY A 204 -16.80 19.30 -6.39
C GLY A 204 -17.73 19.10 -5.18
N ASN A 205 -18.10 17.86 -4.89
CA ASN A 205 -19.07 17.49 -3.83
C ASN A 205 -18.40 16.78 -2.64
N PHE A 206 -17.07 16.83 -2.54
CA PHE A 206 -16.33 16.25 -1.41
C PHE A 206 -16.18 17.32 -0.33
N GLU A 207 -16.64 16.97 0.86
CA GLU A 207 -16.36 17.68 2.11
C GLU A 207 -15.75 16.67 3.07
N MET A 208 -14.68 17.06 3.76
CA MET A 208 -14.03 16.20 4.75
C MET A 208 -14.98 16.00 5.95
N GLU A 209 -15.38 14.75 6.18
CA GLU A 209 -16.35 14.39 7.22
C GLU A 209 -15.68 14.22 8.59
N ASN A 210 -14.41 13.85 8.60
CA ASN A 210 -13.67 13.58 9.83
C ASN A 210 -12.65 14.69 10.11
N GLY A 211 -12.60 15.16 11.34
CA GLY A 211 -11.58 16.10 11.80
C GLY A 211 -10.18 15.50 11.66
N SER A 212 -9.15 16.36 11.57
CA SER A 212 -7.78 15.89 11.56
C SER A 212 -7.44 15.26 12.91
N GLN A 213 -7.07 13.98 12.91
CA GLN A 213 -6.69 13.23 14.12
C GLN A 213 -5.58 13.92 14.91
N SER A 214 -4.63 14.58 14.22
CA SER A 214 -3.55 15.31 14.87
C SER A 214 -4.01 16.59 15.59
N LYS A 215 -5.14 17.17 15.18
CA LYS A 215 -5.72 18.35 15.82
C LYS A 215 -6.64 18.00 16.98
N GLU A 216 -7.40 16.94 16.81
CA GLU A 216 -8.48 16.58 17.74
C GLU A 216 -7.98 15.64 18.86
N TYR A 217 -7.13 14.67 18.53
CA TYR A 217 -6.70 13.60 19.45
C TYR A 217 -5.20 13.53 19.65
N GLY A 218 -4.43 14.46 19.10
CA GLY A 218 -2.99 14.36 19.00
C GLY A 218 -2.58 13.32 17.95
N ILE A 219 -1.32 12.90 17.96
CA ILE A 219 -0.83 11.86 17.05
C ILE A 219 -1.00 10.50 17.70
N THR A 220 -2.16 9.89 17.49
CA THR A 220 -2.47 8.55 18.04
C THR A 220 -2.81 7.59 16.91
N ALA A 221 -2.16 6.43 16.93
CA ALA A 221 -2.34 5.43 15.88
C ALA A 221 -3.17 4.22 16.33
N GLN A 222 -3.52 4.13 17.63
CA GLN A 222 -4.27 3.02 18.20
C GLN A 222 -4.89 3.41 19.52
N ASN A 223 -5.87 2.61 19.96
CA ASN A 223 -6.62 2.85 21.17
C ASN A 223 -6.10 2.00 22.34
N ASN A 224 -6.58 0.79 22.47
CA ASN A 224 -6.39 -0.03 23.65
C ASN A 224 -5.61 -1.32 23.34
N CYS A 225 -4.34 -1.36 23.74
CA CYS A 225 -3.52 -2.56 23.59
C CYS A 225 -4.03 -3.72 24.46
N MET A 226 -4.68 -3.42 25.59
CA MET A 226 -5.18 -4.41 26.54
C MET A 226 -6.31 -5.26 25.96
N GLU A 227 -7.05 -4.77 24.99
CA GLU A 227 -8.12 -5.52 24.32
C GLU A 227 -7.61 -6.85 23.71
N CYS A 228 -6.42 -6.81 23.11
CA CYS A 228 -5.80 -7.99 22.52
C CYS A 228 -4.82 -8.71 23.45
N HIS A 229 -4.09 -7.98 24.25
CA HIS A 229 -3.00 -8.50 25.09
C HIS A 229 -3.42 -8.78 26.53
N GLY A 230 -4.58 -8.27 27.00
CA GLY A 230 -4.93 -8.32 28.44
C GLY A 230 -3.86 -7.62 29.26
N ASP A 231 -3.49 -8.19 30.39
CA ASP A 231 -2.46 -7.63 31.27
C ASP A 231 -1.02 -7.92 30.78
N ASN A 232 -0.87 -8.64 29.66
CA ASN A 232 0.42 -9.05 29.13
C ASN A 232 0.80 -8.23 27.87
N VAL A 233 0.82 -6.91 28.01
CA VAL A 233 1.30 -6.03 26.94
C VAL A 233 2.81 -6.15 26.85
N PRO A 234 3.38 -6.47 25.66
CA PRO A 234 4.82 -6.57 25.49
C PRO A 234 5.51 -5.24 25.83
N SER A 235 6.49 -5.27 26.71
CA SER A 235 7.37 -4.13 26.92
C SER A 235 8.34 -3.99 25.75
N PRO A 236 8.62 -2.78 25.26
CA PRO A 236 9.64 -2.58 24.27
C PRO A 236 10.98 -3.05 24.82
N LYS A 237 11.71 -3.84 24.04
CA LYS A 237 13.10 -4.14 24.34
C LYS A 237 13.91 -2.87 24.04
N ILE A 238 14.43 -2.26 25.07
CA ILE A 238 15.34 -1.11 24.99
C ILE A 238 16.74 -1.64 24.71
#